data_3c4bbdde579848606f9158abc6a6b638
#
_entry.id   3c4bbdde579848606f9158abc6a6b638
#
_cell.length_a   1.000
_cell.length_b   1.000
_cell.length_c   1.000
_cell.angle_alpha   90.00
_cell.angle_beta   90.00
_cell.angle_gamma   90.00
#
_symmetry.space_group_name_H-M   'P 1'
#
loop_
_entity.id
_entity.type
_entity.pdbx_description
1 polymer ?
#
loop_
_entity_poly.entity_id
_entity_poly.type
_entity_poly.pdbx_seq_one_letter_code
_entity_poly.pdbx_strand_id
1 'polypeptide(L)'
;ILERGIEGGYDYLDALLSSETCQMMHRGHEHFEILGLVKEKNPQFFMSMMDVPFSDEDFAVDHYEEQLRVHVLEPLHEAYGIDISDKAIRAAIRDHNEISRVMTEIGDLRKAANPVITGYEFHVLQLVSQVCPHKRILPYLKQTLTELKRRKPDAQPWFRVRLVVTGSEIDD
;
A
#
# COMPACT_ATOMS: atom_id res chain seq x y z
N ILE A 1 13.69 -9.71 -1.56
CA ILE A 1 12.35 -10.34 -1.54
C ILE A 1 12.50 -11.87 -1.52
N LEU A 2 13.14 -12.49 -2.52
CA LEU A 2 13.24 -13.95 -2.65
C LEU A 2 13.96 -14.62 -1.45
N GLU A 3 15.12 -14.10 -1.04
CA GLU A 3 15.86 -14.58 0.13
C GLU A 3 14.97 -14.58 1.37
N ARG A 4 14.27 -13.49 1.62
CA ARG A 4 13.33 -13.38 2.75
C ARG A 4 12.18 -14.38 2.66
N GLY A 5 11.73 -14.70 1.43
CA GLY A 5 10.72 -15.75 1.20
C GLY A 5 11.24 -17.13 1.55
N ILE A 6 12.46 -17.48 1.15
CA ILE A 6 13.12 -18.75 1.45
C ILE A 6 13.32 -18.92 2.97
N GLU A 7 13.65 -17.85 3.67
CA GLU A 7 13.79 -17.83 5.13
C GLU A 7 12.47 -17.88 5.89
N GLY A 8 11.33 -17.91 5.20
CA GLY A 8 10.00 -17.96 5.81
C GLY A 8 9.49 -16.60 6.30
N GLY A 9 10.12 -15.52 5.90
CA GLY A 9 9.73 -14.18 6.33
C GLY A 9 8.37 -13.71 5.81
N TYR A 10 7.75 -14.47 4.91
CA TYR A 10 6.43 -14.20 4.34
C TYR A 10 5.41 -15.30 4.63
N ASP A 11 5.72 -16.24 5.54
CA ASP A 11 4.85 -17.37 5.88
C ASP A 11 3.48 -16.94 6.45
N TYR A 12 3.35 -15.70 6.86
CA TYR A 12 2.10 -15.12 7.38
C TYR A 12 1.15 -14.61 6.29
N LEU A 13 1.57 -14.64 5.02
CA LEU A 13 0.75 -14.13 3.93
C LEU A 13 -0.38 -15.10 3.57
N ASP A 14 -1.54 -14.55 3.27
CA ASP A 14 -2.70 -15.28 2.77
C ASP A 14 -2.77 -15.25 1.23
N ALA A 15 -2.26 -14.19 0.61
CA ALA A 15 -2.20 -14.07 -0.85
C ALA A 15 -1.01 -13.21 -1.28
N LEU A 16 -0.53 -13.43 -2.51
CA LEU A 16 0.39 -12.55 -3.22
C LEU A 16 -0.27 -12.09 -4.52
N LEU A 17 -0.68 -10.83 -4.52
CA LEU A 17 -1.23 -10.17 -5.70
C LEU A 17 -0.16 -9.29 -6.33
N SER A 18 0.11 -9.48 -7.62
CA SER A 18 1.15 -8.76 -8.35
C SER A 18 0.57 -8.13 -9.60
N SER A 19 1.26 -7.14 -10.12
CA SER A 19 0.95 -6.53 -11.41
C SER A 19 2.12 -6.70 -12.37
N GLU A 20 1.82 -6.94 -13.65
CA GLU A 20 2.82 -7.09 -14.71
C GLU A 20 3.36 -5.72 -15.20
N THR A 21 3.74 -4.86 -14.26
CA THR A 21 4.24 -3.52 -14.55
C THR A 21 5.75 -3.44 -14.66
N CYS A 22 6.46 -4.47 -14.18
CA CYS A 22 7.91 -4.48 -14.10
C CYS A 22 8.44 -5.91 -14.20
N GLN A 23 9.45 -6.14 -15.04
CA GLN A 23 10.07 -7.46 -15.22
C GLN A 23 10.64 -8.05 -13.92
N MET A 24 11.12 -7.22 -13.00
CA MET A 24 11.63 -7.68 -11.71
C MET A 24 10.50 -8.21 -10.82
N MET A 25 9.33 -7.55 -10.83
CA MET A 25 8.15 -8.03 -10.12
C MET A 25 7.65 -9.33 -10.71
N HIS A 26 7.57 -9.42 -12.03
CA HIS A 26 7.21 -10.64 -12.74
C HIS A 26 8.11 -11.82 -12.33
N ARG A 27 9.44 -11.64 -12.40
CA ARG A 27 10.40 -12.67 -11.98
C ARG A 27 10.30 -13.02 -10.50
N GLY A 28 10.05 -12.04 -9.64
CA GLY A 28 9.81 -12.28 -8.22
C GLY A 28 8.59 -13.19 -8.01
N HIS A 29 7.49 -12.91 -8.69
CA HIS A 29 6.27 -13.70 -8.66
C HIS A 29 6.52 -15.16 -9.14
N GLU A 30 7.10 -15.33 -10.31
CA GLU A 30 7.45 -16.66 -10.86
C GLU A 30 8.32 -17.48 -9.88
N HIS A 31 9.30 -16.87 -9.25
CA HIS A 31 10.16 -17.57 -8.29
C HIS A 31 9.41 -18.01 -7.05
N PHE A 32 8.46 -17.22 -6.55
CA PHE A 32 7.60 -17.65 -5.45
C PHE A 32 6.76 -18.87 -5.83
N GLU A 33 6.23 -18.89 -7.04
CA GLU A 33 5.43 -20.00 -7.55
C GLU A 33 6.27 -21.26 -7.75
N ILE A 34 7.41 -21.16 -8.46
CA ILE A 34 8.31 -22.30 -8.77
C ILE A 34 8.84 -22.95 -7.49
N LEU A 35 9.18 -22.13 -6.49
CA LEU A 35 9.74 -22.63 -5.23
C LEU A 35 8.65 -23.02 -4.21
N GLY A 36 7.38 -22.83 -4.52
CA GLY A 36 6.26 -23.14 -3.62
C GLY A 36 6.31 -22.36 -2.31
N LEU A 37 6.94 -21.18 -2.32
CA LEU A 37 7.10 -20.37 -1.11
C LEU A 37 5.74 -20.02 -0.51
N VAL A 38 5.66 -20.02 0.83
CA VAL A 38 4.44 -19.80 1.61
C VAL A 38 3.42 -20.95 1.49
N LYS A 39 3.14 -21.45 0.29
CA LYS A 39 2.10 -22.45 0.00
C LYS A 39 2.32 -23.76 0.78
N GLU A 40 3.55 -24.16 1.04
CA GLU A 40 3.85 -25.35 1.84
C GLU A 40 3.35 -25.23 3.29
N LYS A 41 3.34 -24.02 3.84
CA LYS A 41 2.90 -23.74 5.22
C LYS A 41 1.45 -23.23 5.29
N ASN A 42 0.99 -22.57 4.25
CA ASN A 42 -0.38 -22.11 4.12
C ASN A 42 -1.03 -22.67 2.83
N PRO A 43 -1.71 -23.83 2.89
CA PRO A 43 -2.34 -24.45 1.71
C PRO A 43 -3.42 -23.59 1.04
N GLN A 44 -3.99 -22.62 1.76
CA GLN A 44 -4.97 -21.66 1.21
C GLN A 44 -4.31 -20.46 0.52
N PHE A 45 -3.00 -20.31 0.68
CA PHE A 45 -2.27 -19.25 0.01
C PHE A 45 -2.42 -19.37 -1.51
N PHE A 46 -2.77 -18.27 -2.14
CA PHE A 46 -2.82 -18.19 -3.60
C PHE A 46 -2.00 -17.04 -4.13
N MET A 47 -1.63 -17.16 -5.39
CA MET A 47 -0.94 -16.12 -6.12
C MET A 47 -1.76 -15.73 -7.34
N SER A 48 -1.78 -14.45 -7.63
CA SER A 48 -2.42 -13.94 -8.85
C SER A 48 -1.63 -12.77 -9.40
N MET A 49 -1.55 -12.68 -10.73
CA MET A 49 -0.91 -11.59 -11.44
C MET A 49 -1.91 -10.97 -12.40
N MET A 50 -2.02 -9.66 -12.37
CA MET A 50 -2.88 -8.89 -13.26
C MET A 50 -2.05 -8.09 -14.24
N ASP A 51 -2.55 -7.94 -15.45
CA ASP A 51 -2.03 -7.01 -16.44
C ASP A 51 -2.54 -5.58 -16.14
N VAL A 52 -1.66 -4.59 -16.36
CA VAL A 52 -1.97 -3.18 -16.19
C VAL A 52 -1.70 -2.47 -17.51
N PRO A 53 -2.74 -2.00 -18.21
CA PRO A 53 -2.56 -1.34 -19.49
C PRO A 53 -1.83 -0.01 -19.37
N PHE A 54 -1.05 0.34 -20.40
CA PHE A 54 -0.35 1.62 -20.51
C PHE A 54 -1.16 2.73 -21.20
N SER A 55 -2.42 2.46 -21.53
CA SER A 55 -3.32 3.40 -22.21
C SER A 55 -4.41 3.84 -21.25
N ASP A 56 -4.93 5.05 -21.46
CA ASP A 56 -6.09 5.62 -20.78
C ASP A 56 -7.36 5.67 -21.66
N GLU A 57 -7.34 4.94 -22.78
CA GLU A 57 -8.51 4.81 -23.63
C GLU A 57 -9.57 3.88 -23.04
N ASP A 58 -10.83 4.03 -23.44
CA ASP A 58 -11.98 3.31 -22.88
C ASP A 58 -11.76 1.77 -22.85
N PHE A 59 -11.23 1.19 -23.93
CA PHE A 59 -10.94 -0.23 -23.98
C PHE A 59 -9.90 -0.70 -22.94
N ALA A 60 -8.97 0.17 -22.59
CA ALA A 60 -7.95 -0.12 -21.58
C ALA A 60 -8.55 -0.06 -20.16
N VAL A 61 -9.50 0.85 -19.94
CA VAL A 61 -10.25 0.91 -18.68
C VAL A 61 -11.09 -0.35 -18.49
N ASP A 62 -11.80 -0.78 -19.53
CA ASP A 62 -12.61 -2.01 -19.50
C ASP A 62 -11.73 -3.25 -19.24
N HIS A 63 -10.59 -3.34 -19.93
CA HIS A 63 -9.61 -4.41 -19.70
C HIS A 63 -9.10 -4.41 -18.25
N TYR A 64 -8.73 -3.23 -17.71
CA TYR A 64 -8.23 -3.13 -16.35
C TYR A 64 -9.30 -3.48 -15.30
N GLU A 65 -10.56 -3.10 -15.55
CA GLU A 65 -11.68 -3.52 -14.68
C GLU A 65 -11.81 -5.04 -14.66
N GLU A 66 -11.73 -5.69 -15.84
CA GLU A 66 -11.76 -7.15 -15.92
C GLU A 66 -10.57 -7.81 -15.22
N GLN A 67 -9.36 -7.26 -15.38
CA GLN A 67 -8.17 -7.74 -14.68
C GLN A 67 -8.33 -7.66 -13.15
N LEU A 68 -8.83 -6.55 -12.63
CA LEU A 68 -9.11 -6.40 -11.20
C LEU A 68 -10.17 -7.39 -10.72
N ARG A 69 -11.22 -7.61 -11.52
CA ARG A 69 -12.29 -8.54 -11.16
C ARG A 69 -11.78 -9.98 -11.12
N VAL A 70 -11.15 -10.44 -12.19
CA VAL A 70 -10.74 -11.84 -12.38
C VAL A 70 -9.51 -12.21 -11.55
N HIS A 71 -8.55 -11.30 -11.44
CA HIS A 71 -7.26 -11.59 -10.80
C HIS A 71 -7.15 -11.10 -9.35
N VAL A 72 -8.08 -10.28 -8.86
CA VAL A 72 -8.04 -9.76 -7.50
C VAL A 72 -9.31 -10.10 -6.74
N LEU A 73 -10.47 -9.62 -7.21
CA LEU A 73 -11.71 -9.70 -6.44
C LEU A 73 -12.27 -11.12 -6.35
N GLU A 74 -12.41 -11.82 -7.48
CA GLU A 74 -12.94 -13.18 -7.52
C GLU A 74 -12.07 -14.16 -6.72
N PRO A 75 -10.73 -14.20 -6.87
CA PRO A 75 -9.89 -15.09 -6.08
C PRO A 75 -9.96 -14.80 -4.57
N LEU A 76 -10.04 -13.54 -4.17
CA LEU A 76 -10.20 -13.16 -2.76
C LEU A 76 -11.57 -13.59 -2.22
N HIS A 77 -12.63 -13.49 -3.03
CA HIS A 77 -13.95 -13.98 -2.66
C HIS A 77 -13.97 -15.50 -2.51
N GLU A 78 -13.42 -16.23 -3.47
CA GLU A 78 -13.38 -17.68 -3.48
C GLU A 78 -12.56 -18.27 -2.33
N ALA A 79 -11.37 -17.71 -2.09
CA ALA A 79 -10.47 -18.22 -1.05
C ALA A 79 -10.90 -17.83 0.37
N TYR A 80 -11.44 -16.64 0.56
CA TYR A 80 -11.64 -16.05 1.91
C TYR A 80 -13.06 -15.53 2.16
N GLY A 81 -13.99 -15.68 1.21
CA GLY A 81 -15.37 -15.22 1.36
C GLY A 81 -15.51 -13.70 1.50
N ILE A 82 -14.56 -12.93 0.96
CA ILE A 82 -14.60 -11.47 1.01
C ILE A 82 -15.81 -10.96 0.21
N ASP A 83 -16.58 -10.02 0.78
CA ASP A 83 -17.70 -9.39 0.09
C ASP A 83 -17.18 -8.45 -1.01
N ILE A 84 -17.40 -8.83 -2.26
CA ILE A 84 -17.02 -8.08 -3.45
C ILE A 84 -18.20 -7.34 -4.09
N SER A 85 -19.31 -7.16 -3.37
CA SER A 85 -20.44 -6.39 -3.86
C SER A 85 -20.06 -4.92 -4.09
N ASP A 86 -20.73 -4.28 -5.02
CA ASP A 86 -20.58 -2.84 -5.30
C ASP A 86 -20.66 -2.00 -4.02
N LYS A 87 -21.54 -2.39 -3.09
CA LYS A 87 -21.69 -1.70 -1.80
C LYS A 87 -20.42 -1.81 -0.96
N ALA A 88 -19.82 -2.99 -0.88
CA ALA A 88 -18.60 -3.23 -0.12
C ALA A 88 -17.41 -2.52 -0.76
N ILE A 89 -17.26 -2.62 -2.08
CA ILE A 89 -16.19 -1.93 -2.84
C ILE A 89 -16.30 -0.42 -2.66
N ARG A 90 -17.48 0.17 -2.83
CA ARG A 90 -17.68 1.62 -2.62
C ARG A 90 -17.41 2.04 -1.17
N ALA A 91 -17.67 1.18 -0.20
CA ALA A 91 -17.33 1.46 1.20
C ALA A 91 -15.80 1.45 1.40
N ALA A 92 -15.10 0.46 0.85
CA ALA A 92 -13.64 0.37 0.92
C ALA A 92 -12.96 1.58 0.24
N ILE A 93 -13.46 2.00 -0.93
CA ILE A 93 -12.96 3.21 -1.63
C ILE A 93 -13.13 4.45 -0.75
N ARG A 94 -14.29 4.63 -0.11
CA ARG A 94 -14.50 5.79 0.80
C ARG A 94 -13.54 5.77 1.99
N ASP A 95 -13.34 4.61 2.61
CA ASP A 95 -12.43 4.46 3.74
C ASP A 95 -10.99 4.76 3.32
N HIS A 96 -10.56 4.26 2.16
CA HIS A 96 -9.24 4.53 1.58
C HIS A 96 -9.05 6.02 1.27
N ASN A 97 -10.02 6.65 0.61
CA ASN A 97 -9.95 8.07 0.27
C ASN A 97 -9.88 8.96 1.52
N GLU A 98 -10.56 8.57 2.60
CA GLU A 98 -10.50 9.32 3.86
C GLU A 98 -9.10 9.22 4.50
N ILE A 99 -8.45 8.05 4.47
CA ILE A 99 -7.07 7.90 4.91
C ILE A 99 -6.13 8.74 4.05
N SER A 100 -6.25 8.66 2.73
CA SER A 100 -5.43 9.43 1.80
C SER A 100 -5.56 10.92 2.04
N ARG A 101 -6.79 11.40 2.31
CA ARG A 101 -7.03 12.81 2.67
C ARG A 101 -6.30 13.21 3.95
N VAL A 102 -6.44 12.41 5.02
CA VAL A 102 -5.77 12.69 6.29
C VAL A 102 -4.25 12.65 6.16
N MET A 103 -3.72 11.67 5.43
CA MET A 103 -2.28 11.56 5.17
C MET A 103 -1.75 12.72 4.33
N THR A 104 -2.51 13.20 3.36
CA THR A 104 -2.18 14.40 2.59
C THR A 104 -2.11 15.63 3.50
N GLU A 105 -3.09 15.83 4.38
CA GLU A 105 -3.07 16.94 5.34
C GLU A 105 -1.86 16.88 6.28
N ILE A 106 -1.51 15.69 6.77
CA ILE A 106 -0.30 15.48 7.59
C ILE A 106 0.96 15.81 6.76
N GLY A 107 1.03 15.30 5.54
CA GLY A 107 2.13 15.57 4.61
C GLY A 107 2.32 17.05 4.32
N ASP A 108 1.24 17.79 4.19
CA ASP A 108 1.25 19.24 3.92
C ASP A 108 1.86 20.06 5.08
N LEU A 109 1.81 19.56 6.31
CA LEU A 109 2.47 20.21 7.44
C LEU A 109 4.00 20.29 7.28
N ARG A 110 4.59 19.46 6.41
CA ARG A 110 6.03 19.51 6.08
C ARG A 110 6.39 20.66 5.13
N LYS A 111 5.39 21.29 4.47
CA LYS A 111 5.62 22.42 3.54
C LYS A 111 5.96 23.71 4.27
N ALA A 112 5.66 23.82 5.57
CA ALA A 112 6.00 24.99 6.38
C ALA A 112 7.52 25.23 6.44
N ALA A 113 7.94 26.49 6.62
CA ALA A 113 9.36 26.85 6.78
C ALA A 113 10.00 26.12 7.97
N ASN A 114 9.25 26.01 9.08
CA ASN A 114 9.59 25.22 10.25
C ASN A 114 8.54 24.12 10.43
N PRO A 115 8.75 22.94 9.84
CA PRO A 115 7.76 21.87 9.91
C PRO A 115 7.62 21.31 11.32
N VAL A 116 6.41 20.89 11.66
CA VAL A 116 6.08 20.28 12.96
C VAL A 116 6.22 18.76 12.97
N ILE A 117 6.51 18.16 11.82
CA ILE A 117 6.71 16.73 11.65
C ILE A 117 7.96 16.48 10.82
N THR A 118 8.76 15.51 11.21
CA THR A 118 9.96 15.09 10.48
C THR A 118 9.61 14.15 9.32
N GLY A 119 10.56 13.95 8.38
CA GLY A 119 10.44 12.96 7.32
C GLY A 119 10.26 11.54 7.87
N TYR A 120 11.03 11.19 8.90
CA TYR A 120 10.94 9.89 9.57
C TYR A 120 9.56 9.64 10.19
N GLU A 121 9.04 10.59 10.97
CA GLU A 121 7.70 10.47 11.58
C GLU A 121 6.63 10.30 10.50
N PHE A 122 6.73 11.04 9.41
CA PHE A 122 5.78 10.91 8.30
C PHE A 122 5.90 9.56 7.60
N HIS A 123 7.12 9.06 7.38
CA HIS A 123 7.36 7.76 6.78
C HIS A 123 6.75 6.62 7.62
N VAL A 124 6.94 6.66 8.94
CA VAL A 124 6.29 5.71 9.85
C VAL A 124 4.77 5.73 9.73
N LEU A 125 4.16 6.92 9.68
CA LEU A 125 2.71 7.04 9.48
C LEU A 125 2.28 6.49 8.12
N GLN A 126 3.08 6.69 7.08
CA GLN A 126 2.81 6.17 5.75
C GLN A 126 2.83 4.63 5.74
N LEU A 127 3.85 4.00 6.30
CA LEU A 127 3.92 2.55 6.44
C LEU A 127 2.72 1.99 7.22
N VAL A 128 2.42 2.58 8.37
CA VAL A 128 1.28 2.15 9.19
C VAL A 128 -0.04 2.29 8.44
N SER A 129 -0.21 3.36 7.64
CA SER A 129 -1.43 3.56 6.84
C SER A 129 -1.62 2.51 5.74
N GLN A 130 -0.52 1.90 5.26
CA GLN A 130 -0.55 0.86 4.24
C GLN A 130 -0.79 -0.54 4.81
N VAL A 131 -0.24 -0.85 6.00
CA VAL A 131 -0.28 -2.21 6.54
C VAL A 131 -1.41 -2.43 7.57
N CYS A 132 -1.97 -1.38 8.15
CA CYS A 132 -3.02 -1.51 9.14
C CYS A 132 -4.43 -1.41 8.54
N PRO A 133 -5.40 -2.18 9.05
CA PRO A 133 -6.79 -2.05 8.61
C PRO A 133 -7.31 -0.61 8.77
N HIS A 134 -7.86 -0.06 7.71
CA HIS A 134 -8.27 1.34 7.61
C HIS A 134 -9.17 1.80 8.77
N LYS A 135 -10.16 1.00 9.13
CA LYS A 135 -11.08 1.31 10.26
C LYS A 135 -10.37 1.41 11.61
N ARG A 136 -9.27 0.69 11.78
CA ARG A 136 -8.46 0.75 13.01
C ARG A 136 -7.59 1.99 13.06
N ILE A 137 -6.91 2.29 11.97
CA ILE A 137 -5.87 3.33 11.98
C ILE A 137 -6.44 4.74 11.81
N LEU A 138 -7.56 4.91 11.12
CA LEU A 138 -8.11 6.22 10.80
C LEU A 138 -8.36 7.13 12.03
N PRO A 139 -8.92 6.64 13.16
CA PRO A 139 -9.08 7.48 14.36
C PRO A 139 -7.73 8.02 14.89
N TYR A 140 -6.70 7.18 14.89
CA TYR A 140 -5.35 7.57 15.35
C TYR A 140 -4.70 8.57 14.41
N LEU A 141 -4.83 8.39 13.09
CA LEU A 141 -4.33 9.38 12.12
C LEU A 141 -5.00 10.74 12.29
N LYS A 142 -6.31 10.78 12.52
CA LYS A 142 -7.06 12.02 12.81
C LYS A 142 -6.61 12.68 14.12
N GLN A 143 -6.37 11.89 15.15
CA GLN A 143 -5.82 12.37 16.42
C GLN A 143 -4.41 12.94 16.19
N THR A 144 -3.54 12.20 15.53
CA THR A 144 -2.17 12.63 15.20
C THR A 144 -2.18 13.95 14.41
N LEU A 145 -3.03 14.08 13.40
CA LEU A 145 -3.19 15.32 12.65
C LEU A 145 -3.59 16.49 13.57
N THR A 146 -4.51 16.25 14.50
CA THR A 146 -4.94 17.27 15.47
C THR A 146 -3.82 17.69 16.40
N GLU A 147 -3.03 16.76 16.89
CA GLU A 147 -1.88 17.01 17.74
C GLU A 147 -0.76 17.75 17.00
N LEU A 148 -0.45 17.32 15.77
CA LEU A 148 0.55 17.97 14.92
C LEU A 148 0.19 19.43 14.59
N LYS A 149 -1.10 19.74 14.37
CA LYS A 149 -1.58 21.13 14.16
C LYS A 149 -1.36 22.02 15.39
N ARG A 150 -1.19 21.45 16.58
CA ARG A 150 -0.92 22.19 17.85
C ARG A 150 0.55 22.15 18.26
N ARG A 151 1.33 21.24 17.66
CA ARG A 151 2.75 21.03 18.00
C ARG A 151 3.56 22.25 17.61
N LYS A 152 4.48 22.64 18.47
CA LYS A 152 5.48 23.68 18.14
C LYS A 152 6.59 23.05 17.32
N PRO A 153 7.10 23.75 16.30
CA PRO A 153 8.28 23.30 15.56
C PRO A 153 9.51 23.16 16.45
N ASP A 154 10.39 22.23 16.14
CA ASP A 154 11.68 22.12 16.80
C ASP A 154 12.56 23.34 16.50
N ALA A 155 13.32 23.79 17.49
CA ALA A 155 14.25 24.92 17.35
C ALA A 155 15.60 24.46 16.74
N GLN A 156 15.59 23.94 15.52
CA GLN A 156 16.80 23.49 14.82
C GLN A 156 16.85 23.97 13.36
N PRO A 157 16.73 25.28 13.09
CA PRO A 157 16.61 25.78 11.72
C PRO A 157 17.93 25.70 10.93
N TRP A 158 19.06 25.58 11.57
CA TRP A 158 20.39 25.73 10.95
C TRP A 158 20.87 24.49 10.16
N PHE A 159 20.31 23.29 10.38
CA PHE A 159 20.69 22.10 9.63
C PHE A 159 19.58 21.61 8.69
N ARG A 160 18.43 22.27 8.66
CA ARG A 160 17.31 21.84 7.83
C ARG A 160 17.54 22.20 6.37
N VAL A 161 17.82 21.18 5.58
CA VAL A 161 17.83 21.25 4.14
C VAL A 161 16.58 20.56 3.63
N ARG A 162 15.87 21.21 2.70
CA ARG A 162 14.71 20.61 2.05
C ARG A 162 15.19 19.91 0.81
N LEU A 163 15.07 18.58 0.81
CA LEU A 163 15.42 17.72 -0.30
C LEU A 163 14.14 17.20 -0.96
N VAL A 164 14.18 17.06 -2.27
CA VAL A 164 13.19 16.30 -3.04
C VAL A 164 13.84 14.96 -3.36
N VAL A 165 13.25 13.87 -2.88
CA VAL A 165 13.66 12.52 -3.22
C VAL A 165 12.66 11.99 -4.24
N THR A 166 13.16 11.50 -5.35
CA THR A 166 12.34 10.94 -6.44
C THR A 166 12.84 9.55 -6.78
N GLY A 167 11.92 8.63 -6.99
CA GLY A 167 12.22 7.24 -7.31
C GLY A 167 11.02 6.36 -7.04
N SER A 168 11.12 5.08 -7.39
CA SER A 168 10.06 4.10 -7.16
C SER A 168 10.16 3.43 -5.79
N GLU A 169 11.35 3.34 -5.22
CA GLU A 169 11.62 2.70 -3.92
C GLU A 169 12.37 3.70 -3.05
N ILE A 170 11.68 4.29 -2.07
CA ILE A 170 12.18 5.38 -1.21
C ILE A 170 11.94 5.06 0.27
N ASP A 171 11.96 3.81 0.65
CA ASP A 171 11.57 3.34 1.98
C ASP A 171 12.66 2.59 2.76
N ASP A 172 13.91 2.78 2.42
CA ASP A 172 15.08 2.26 3.17
C ASP A 172 15.45 3.10 4.39
#